data_f88fb257d3aa7127e28a84eccdd78c6e
#
_entry.id   f88fb257d3aa7127e28a84eccdd78c6e
#
_cell.length_a   1.000
_cell.length_b   1.000
_cell.length_c   1.000
_cell.angle_alpha   90.00
_cell.angle_beta   90.00
_cell.angle_gamma   90.00
#
_symmetry.space_group_name_H-M   'P 1'
#
loop_
_entity.id
_entity.type
_entity.pdbx_description
1 polymer ?
#
loop_
_entity_poly.entity_id
_entity_poly.type
_entity_poly.pdbx_seq_one_letter_code
_entity_poly.pdbx_strand_id
1 'polypeptide(L)'
;MPEDPLALPQPRPRRTLWITLAVIFATMIGSVVYRYVQWKKWEAEWVRVGPIEPAGGLFFPTRVELPVPLFRQADERWAEEPLAGGPTTLAQEGCAVASAAMVLASYGVDTDPGRLNEALTANDGFEGTAWLRWEKAAEVTGNIAEKAYEDPPSYQLIDLNLNAGNPVIVRLRNKQGTTHFVVIAGKEGYDYLTRDPGEGAKKGLYRLKEYGSKIEALRFYRRIAPPPA
;
A
#
# COMPACT_ATOMS: atom_id res chain seq x y z
N MET A 1 -34.19 -58.04 -27.06
CA MET A 1 -34.43 -56.88 -27.94
C MET A 1 -33.11 -56.13 -28.02
N PRO A 2 -32.48 -55.95 -29.15
CA PRO A 2 -31.25 -55.16 -29.25
C PRO A 2 -31.59 -53.66 -29.13
N GLU A 3 -30.78 -52.95 -28.34
CA GLU A 3 -30.89 -51.50 -28.19
C GLU A 3 -30.60 -50.81 -29.52
N ASP A 4 -31.40 -49.83 -29.87
CA ASP A 4 -31.26 -49.03 -31.10
C ASP A 4 -30.00 -48.14 -31.00
N PRO A 5 -28.94 -48.39 -31.84
CA PRO A 5 -27.71 -47.63 -31.78
C PRO A 5 -27.81 -46.17 -32.30
N LEU A 6 -29.02 -45.74 -32.71
CA LEU A 6 -29.27 -44.37 -33.20
C LEU A 6 -30.14 -43.51 -32.26
N ALA A 7 -30.34 -43.95 -31.02
CA ALA A 7 -31.11 -43.16 -30.08
C ALA A 7 -30.36 -41.83 -29.77
N LEU A 8 -30.87 -40.70 -30.27
CA LEU A 8 -30.36 -39.37 -29.99
C LEU A 8 -30.42 -39.07 -28.48
N PRO A 9 -29.43 -38.45 -27.89
CA PRO A 9 -29.41 -38.10 -26.48
C PRO A 9 -30.63 -37.23 -26.13
N GLN A 10 -31.41 -37.70 -25.17
CA GLN A 10 -32.58 -36.97 -24.69
C GLN A 10 -32.17 -35.57 -24.18
N PRO A 11 -32.89 -34.51 -24.55
CA PRO A 11 -32.57 -33.17 -24.08
C PRO A 11 -32.72 -33.11 -22.54
N ARG A 12 -31.63 -32.68 -21.86
CA ARG A 12 -31.66 -32.51 -20.40
C ARG A 12 -32.79 -31.56 -20.01
N PRO A 13 -33.54 -31.87 -18.94
CA PRO A 13 -34.69 -31.07 -18.59
C PRO A 13 -34.30 -29.61 -18.30
N ARG A 14 -34.93 -28.67 -18.99
CA ARG A 14 -34.73 -27.20 -18.83
C ARG A 14 -34.75 -26.75 -17.36
N ARG A 15 -35.44 -27.53 -16.49
CA ARG A 15 -35.53 -27.29 -15.04
C ARG A 15 -34.18 -27.28 -14.33
N THR A 16 -33.24 -28.15 -14.71
CA THR A 16 -31.88 -28.20 -14.14
C THR A 16 -31.07 -26.93 -14.50
N LEU A 17 -31.22 -26.46 -15.74
CA LEU A 17 -30.57 -25.20 -16.18
C LEU A 17 -31.05 -23.99 -15.35
N TRP A 18 -32.35 -23.87 -15.14
CA TRP A 18 -32.92 -22.78 -14.36
C TRP A 18 -32.51 -22.82 -12.88
N ILE A 19 -32.41 -24.00 -12.28
CA ILE A 19 -31.90 -24.17 -10.91
C ILE A 19 -30.43 -23.75 -10.83
N THR A 20 -29.61 -24.18 -11.78
CA THR A 20 -28.17 -23.78 -11.82
C THR A 20 -28.00 -22.26 -11.97
N LEU A 21 -28.75 -21.62 -12.88
CA LEU A 21 -28.75 -20.18 -13.05
C LEU A 21 -29.22 -19.43 -11.80
N ALA A 22 -30.26 -19.93 -11.12
CA ALA A 22 -30.76 -19.35 -9.89
C ALA A 22 -29.71 -19.44 -8.74
N VAL A 23 -28.98 -20.55 -8.64
CA VAL A 23 -27.89 -20.72 -7.66
C VAL A 23 -26.74 -19.78 -7.95
N ILE A 24 -26.32 -19.69 -9.23
CA ILE A 24 -25.25 -18.76 -9.63
C ILE A 24 -25.67 -17.30 -9.32
N PHE A 25 -26.89 -16.93 -9.65
CA PHE A 25 -27.40 -15.58 -9.38
C PHE A 25 -27.48 -15.28 -7.88
N ALA A 26 -27.94 -16.23 -7.07
CA ALA A 26 -27.98 -16.09 -5.61
C ALA A 26 -26.59 -15.96 -4.99
N THR A 27 -25.60 -16.72 -5.48
CA THR A 27 -24.20 -16.59 -5.02
C THR A 27 -23.57 -15.27 -5.42
N MET A 28 -23.86 -14.76 -6.62
CA MET A 28 -23.42 -13.43 -7.05
C MET A 28 -24.00 -12.33 -6.17
N ILE A 29 -25.32 -12.34 -5.93
CA ILE A 29 -25.97 -11.39 -5.01
C ILE A 29 -25.36 -11.48 -3.62
N GLY A 30 -25.21 -12.70 -3.09
CA GLY A 30 -24.60 -12.93 -1.78
C GLY A 30 -23.20 -12.35 -1.67
N SER A 31 -22.38 -12.50 -2.71
CA SER A 31 -21.02 -11.93 -2.74
C SER A 31 -21.04 -10.39 -2.78
N VAL A 32 -21.93 -9.79 -3.55
CA VAL A 32 -22.08 -8.32 -3.61
C VAL A 32 -22.55 -7.78 -2.26
N VAL A 33 -23.56 -8.39 -1.64
CA VAL A 33 -24.05 -7.98 -0.32
C VAL A 33 -22.96 -8.13 0.73
N TYR A 34 -22.21 -9.23 0.71
CA TYR A 34 -21.10 -9.45 1.63
C TYR A 34 -20.05 -8.35 1.50
N ARG A 35 -19.61 -8.03 0.27
CA ARG A 35 -18.65 -6.96 0.00
C ARG A 35 -19.15 -5.59 0.44
N TYR A 36 -20.44 -5.30 0.20
CA TYR A 36 -21.08 -4.07 0.66
C TYR A 36 -21.09 -3.95 2.19
N VAL A 37 -21.43 -5.01 2.90
CA VAL A 37 -21.41 -5.03 4.38
C VAL A 37 -19.99 -4.84 4.92
N GLN A 38 -19.00 -5.50 4.32
CA GLN A 38 -17.59 -5.31 4.72
C GLN A 38 -17.12 -3.88 4.46
N TRP A 39 -17.46 -3.31 3.31
CA TRP A 39 -17.15 -1.92 3.00
C TRP A 39 -17.79 -0.95 3.99
N LYS A 40 -19.05 -1.15 4.36
CA LYS A 40 -19.73 -0.33 5.38
C LYS A 40 -19.11 -0.43 6.77
N LYS A 41 -18.68 -1.62 7.17
CA LYS A 41 -17.94 -1.80 8.44
C LYS A 41 -16.60 -1.05 8.42
N TRP A 42 -15.87 -1.17 7.35
CA TRP A 42 -14.60 -0.47 7.12
C TRP A 42 -14.80 1.06 7.14
N GLU A 43 -15.79 1.58 6.42
CA GLU A 43 -16.13 3.01 6.43
C GLU A 43 -16.46 3.51 7.84
N ALA A 44 -17.23 2.75 8.62
CA ALA A 44 -17.57 3.10 10.00
C ALA A 44 -16.34 3.10 10.91
N GLU A 45 -15.39 2.21 10.70
CA GLU A 45 -14.12 2.19 11.45
C GLU A 45 -13.25 3.40 11.13
N TRP A 46 -13.13 3.79 9.85
CA TRP A 46 -12.46 5.02 9.44
C TRP A 46 -13.02 6.26 10.12
N VAL A 47 -14.35 6.41 10.09
CA VAL A 47 -15.03 7.53 10.73
C VAL A 47 -14.79 7.56 12.24
N ARG A 48 -14.72 6.39 12.88
CA ARG A 48 -14.50 6.27 14.33
C ARG A 48 -13.07 6.57 14.76
N VAL A 49 -12.07 6.10 13.97
CA VAL A 49 -10.67 6.23 14.38
C VAL A 49 -10.13 7.63 14.08
N GLY A 50 -10.47 8.21 12.93
CA GLY A 50 -9.99 9.51 12.50
C GLY A 50 -8.46 9.62 12.38
N PRO A 51 -7.94 10.79 11.99
CA PRO A 51 -6.50 11.05 11.97
C PRO A 51 -5.89 11.10 13.37
N ILE A 52 -4.70 10.53 13.55
CA ILE A 52 -3.94 10.56 14.81
C ILE A 52 -2.81 11.60 14.77
N GLU A 53 -2.33 12.03 15.94
CA GLU A 53 -1.22 12.97 16.05
C GLU A 53 0.10 12.34 15.55
N PRO A 54 1.07 13.18 15.08
CA PRO A 54 2.34 12.70 14.52
C PRO A 54 3.35 12.24 15.59
N ALA A 55 2.93 12.17 16.83
CA ALA A 55 3.67 11.64 17.98
C ALA A 55 2.69 10.96 18.93
N GLY A 56 3.11 9.89 19.62
CA GLY A 56 2.23 9.13 20.53
C GLY A 56 2.59 7.66 20.60
N GLY A 57 1.62 6.83 21.02
CA GLY A 57 1.78 5.39 21.18
C GLY A 57 2.67 5.00 22.38
N LEU A 58 3.42 3.91 22.26
CA LEU A 58 4.34 3.45 23.30
C LEU A 58 5.54 4.38 23.43
N PHE A 59 6.01 4.58 24.67
CA PHE A 59 7.25 5.29 24.91
C PHE A 59 8.47 4.40 24.60
N PHE A 60 9.36 4.86 23.73
CA PHE A 60 10.61 4.17 23.39
C PHE A 60 11.76 4.81 24.17
N PRO A 61 12.25 4.16 25.24
CA PRO A 61 13.31 4.72 26.08
C PRO A 61 14.65 4.82 25.36
N THR A 62 14.85 3.98 24.36
CA THR A 62 16.03 3.98 23.49
C THR A 62 15.59 4.31 22.07
N ARG A 63 16.34 5.17 21.39
CA ARG A 63 16.12 5.49 19.98
C ARG A 63 16.24 4.23 19.12
N VAL A 64 15.18 3.96 18.37
CA VAL A 64 15.16 2.95 17.30
C VAL A 64 15.25 3.67 15.97
N GLU A 65 16.16 3.22 15.11
CA GLU A 65 16.33 3.74 13.76
C GLU A 65 16.53 2.55 12.81
N LEU A 66 15.66 2.43 11.83
CA LEU A 66 15.73 1.41 10.79
C LEU A 66 16.58 1.91 9.61
N PRO A 67 17.36 1.04 8.96
CA PRO A 67 18.26 1.41 7.87
C PRO A 67 17.49 1.68 6.56
N VAL A 68 16.58 2.65 6.59
CA VAL A 68 15.78 3.05 5.42
C VAL A 68 16.59 4.05 4.59
N PRO A 69 16.87 3.79 3.30
CA PRO A 69 17.52 4.77 2.44
C PRO A 69 16.63 6.00 2.24
N LEU A 70 17.22 7.13 1.92
CA LEU A 70 16.48 8.33 1.55
C LEU A 70 16.46 8.49 0.03
N PHE A 71 15.30 8.34 -0.58
CA PHE A 71 15.04 8.65 -1.98
C PHE A 71 14.20 9.91 -2.10
N ARG A 72 14.75 10.93 -2.76
CA ARG A 72 14.02 12.17 -3.04
C ARG A 72 13.21 11.98 -4.31
N GLN A 73 11.91 12.32 -4.30
CA GLN A 73 11.08 12.24 -5.50
C GLN A 73 11.59 13.15 -6.63
N ALA A 74 12.23 14.27 -6.28
CA ALA A 74 12.84 15.22 -7.21
C ALA A 74 14.36 15.03 -7.36
N ASP A 75 14.87 13.79 -7.27
CA ASP A 75 16.26 13.47 -7.59
C ASP A 75 16.47 13.51 -9.11
N GLU A 76 17.55 14.14 -9.57
CA GLU A 76 17.85 14.34 -11.00
C GLU A 76 17.84 13.06 -11.85
N ARG A 77 18.09 11.92 -11.22
CA ARG A 77 18.11 10.61 -11.88
C ARG A 77 16.75 10.17 -12.43
N TRP A 78 15.65 10.63 -11.82
CA TRP A 78 14.29 10.21 -12.18
C TRP A 78 13.23 11.33 -12.09
N ALA A 79 13.63 12.55 -11.70
CA ALA A 79 12.71 13.67 -11.46
C ALA A 79 11.75 13.93 -12.62
N GLU A 80 12.25 13.86 -13.84
CA GLU A 80 11.51 14.17 -15.07
C GLU A 80 10.78 12.96 -15.67
N GLU A 81 10.89 11.77 -15.05
CA GLU A 81 10.19 10.60 -15.54
C GLU A 81 8.67 10.77 -15.40
N PRO A 82 7.89 10.42 -16.45
CA PRO A 82 6.44 10.42 -16.38
C PRO A 82 5.94 9.45 -15.31
N LEU A 83 5.20 9.93 -14.33
CA LEU A 83 4.58 9.08 -13.32
C LEU A 83 3.45 8.27 -13.96
N ALA A 84 3.48 6.95 -13.84
CA ALA A 84 2.50 6.05 -14.44
C ALA A 84 2.36 6.22 -15.98
N GLY A 85 3.38 6.71 -16.66
CA GLY A 85 3.29 7.09 -18.08
C GLY A 85 2.36 8.27 -18.37
N GLY A 86 1.91 8.99 -17.34
CA GLY A 86 0.96 10.10 -17.42
C GLY A 86 1.61 11.47 -17.65
N PRO A 87 0.84 12.54 -17.49
CA PRO A 87 1.30 13.92 -17.74
C PRO A 87 2.10 14.54 -16.59
N THR A 88 2.06 13.96 -15.39
CA THR A 88 2.84 14.42 -14.23
C THR A 88 4.12 13.63 -14.08
N THR A 89 5.12 14.21 -13.40
CA THR A 89 6.43 13.57 -13.20
C THR A 89 6.61 13.05 -11.77
N LEU A 90 7.62 12.20 -11.57
CA LEU A 90 8.01 11.75 -10.24
C LEU A 90 8.35 12.93 -9.31
N ALA A 91 8.99 13.99 -9.83
CA ALA A 91 9.26 15.20 -9.06
C ALA A 91 7.99 15.86 -8.53
N GLN A 92 6.93 15.86 -9.32
CA GLN A 92 5.67 16.54 -9.00
C GLN A 92 4.80 15.73 -8.03
N GLU A 93 4.59 14.43 -8.29
CA GLU A 93 3.62 13.60 -7.57
C GLU A 93 4.14 12.23 -7.10
N GLY A 94 5.45 11.99 -7.21
CA GLY A 94 6.07 10.69 -6.94
C GLY A 94 6.24 10.30 -5.47
N CYS A 95 5.68 11.02 -4.49
CA CYS A 95 5.91 10.74 -3.06
C CYS A 95 5.50 9.33 -2.63
N ALA A 96 4.43 8.78 -3.19
CA ALA A 96 3.98 7.41 -2.89
C ALA A 96 4.97 6.36 -3.42
N VAL A 97 5.41 6.51 -4.68
CA VAL A 97 6.39 5.63 -5.32
C VAL A 97 7.72 5.68 -4.60
N ALA A 98 8.21 6.90 -4.29
CA ALA A 98 9.47 7.09 -3.57
C ALA A 98 9.40 6.49 -2.15
N SER A 99 8.27 6.64 -1.43
CA SER A 99 8.08 6.03 -0.11
C SER A 99 8.06 4.50 -0.18
N ALA A 100 7.37 3.92 -1.17
CA ALA A 100 7.37 2.48 -1.39
C ALA A 100 8.77 1.96 -1.72
N ALA A 101 9.49 2.63 -2.63
CA ALA A 101 10.87 2.29 -3.00
C ALA A 101 11.81 2.31 -1.79
N MET A 102 11.71 3.32 -0.91
CA MET A 102 12.50 3.40 0.33
C MET A 102 12.29 2.17 1.23
N VAL A 103 11.02 1.76 1.44
CA VAL A 103 10.72 0.59 2.28
C VAL A 103 11.21 -0.69 1.62
N LEU A 104 10.92 -0.90 0.33
CA LEU A 104 11.34 -2.09 -0.40
C LEU A 104 12.87 -2.22 -0.47
N ALA A 105 13.58 -1.11 -0.74
CA ALA A 105 15.03 -1.09 -0.72
C ALA A 105 15.61 -1.41 0.68
N SER A 106 14.96 -0.98 1.77
CA SER A 106 15.37 -1.35 3.14
C SER A 106 15.27 -2.86 3.41
N TYR A 107 14.48 -3.58 2.62
CA TYR A 107 14.38 -5.04 2.67
C TYR A 107 15.37 -5.76 1.75
N GLY A 108 16.20 -5.02 1.03
CA GLY A 108 17.23 -5.56 0.13
C GLY A 108 16.75 -5.72 -1.32
N VAL A 109 15.60 -5.13 -1.68
CA VAL A 109 15.20 -5.05 -3.09
C VAL A 109 16.11 -4.06 -3.81
N ASP A 110 16.72 -4.46 -4.93
CA ASP A 110 17.48 -3.56 -5.79
C ASP A 110 16.54 -2.66 -6.59
N THR A 111 16.06 -1.61 -5.95
CA THR A 111 15.10 -0.66 -6.52
C THR A 111 15.37 0.77 -6.08
N ASP A 112 14.84 1.71 -6.84
CA ASP A 112 14.76 3.14 -6.59
C ASP A 112 13.44 3.68 -7.17
N PRO A 113 13.07 4.96 -6.99
CA PRO A 113 11.81 5.50 -7.50
C PRO A 113 11.62 5.36 -9.02
N GLY A 114 12.66 5.55 -9.82
CA GLY A 114 12.59 5.40 -11.28
C GLY A 114 12.30 3.96 -11.69
N ARG A 115 13.11 3.02 -11.23
CA ARG A 115 12.93 1.59 -11.49
C ARG A 115 11.58 1.07 -11.00
N LEU A 116 11.14 1.50 -9.83
CA LEU A 116 9.84 1.09 -9.29
C LEU A 116 8.70 1.66 -10.13
N ASN A 117 8.76 2.92 -10.56
CA ASN A 117 7.79 3.55 -11.44
C ASN A 117 7.69 2.82 -12.80
N GLU A 118 8.83 2.49 -13.41
CA GLU A 118 8.89 1.72 -14.65
C GLU A 118 8.23 0.33 -14.48
N ALA A 119 8.61 -0.42 -13.45
CA ALA A 119 8.06 -1.73 -13.17
C ALA A 119 6.56 -1.69 -12.90
N LEU A 120 6.08 -0.71 -12.14
CA LEU A 120 4.67 -0.51 -11.84
C LEU A 120 3.87 -0.14 -13.09
N THR A 121 4.41 0.75 -13.93
CA THR A 121 3.76 1.16 -15.20
C THR A 121 3.59 -0.02 -16.14
N ALA A 122 4.59 -0.90 -16.22
CA ALA A 122 4.55 -2.11 -17.05
C ALA A 122 3.62 -3.21 -16.52
N ASN A 123 3.19 -3.16 -15.23
CA ASN A 123 2.44 -4.22 -14.56
C ASN A 123 1.12 -3.74 -13.93
N ASP A 124 0.45 -2.77 -14.53
CA ASP A 124 -0.82 -2.22 -14.03
C ASP A 124 -0.74 -1.76 -12.56
N GLY A 125 0.38 -1.19 -12.16
CA GLY A 125 0.68 -0.78 -10.78
C GLY A 125 -0.01 0.49 -10.34
N PHE A 126 -0.77 1.14 -11.22
CA PHE A 126 -1.49 2.37 -10.93
C PHE A 126 -2.98 2.26 -11.23
N GLU A 127 -3.76 3.05 -10.52
CA GLU A 127 -5.19 3.24 -10.74
C GLU A 127 -5.45 4.70 -11.10
N GLY A 128 -6.38 4.95 -12.06
CA GLY A 128 -6.60 6.30 -12.57
C GLY A 128 -5.35 6.88 -13.23
N THR A 129 -4.98 8.10 -12.86
CA THR A 129 -3.83 8.80 -13.47
C THR A 129 -2.50 8.52 -12.77
N ALA A 130 -2.48 8.25 -11.46
CA ALA A 130 -1.24 8.07 -10.70
C ALA A 130 -1.44 7.47 -9.30
N TRP A 131 -2.60 6.88 -8.99
CA TRP A 131 -2.83 6.27 -7.68
C TRP A 131 -2.11 4.92 -7.60
N LEU A 132 -1.11 4.83 -6.71
CA LEU A 132 -0.31 3.63 -6.52
C LEU A 132 -1.18 2.47 -5.98
N ARG A 133 -1.16 1.35 -6.66
CA ARG A 133 -1.63 0.06 -6.13
C ARG A 133 -0.53 -0.55 -5.27
N TRP A 134 -0.69 -0.41 -3.96
CA TRP A 134 0.34 -0.80 -2.99
C TRP A 134 0.70 -2.29 -3.05
N GLU A 135 -0.28 -3.16 -3.36
CA GLU A 135 -0.04 -4.59 -3.60
C GLU A 135 0.89 -4.84 -4.78
N LYS A 136 0.73 -4.06 -5.86
CA LYS A 136 1.58 -4.20 -7.04
C LYS A 136 3.03 -3.82 -6.77
N ALA A 137 3.27 -2.81 -5.95
CA ALA A 137 4.63 -2.46 -5.52
C ALA A 137 5.30 -3.62 -4.74
N ALA A 138 4.54 -4.41 -4.00
CA ALA A 138 5.04 -5.63 -3.37
C ALA A 138 5.27 -6.77 -4.38
N GLU A 139 4.34 -7.00 -5.32
CA GLU A 139 4.43 -8.06 -6.34
C GLU A 139 5.68 -7.94 -7.22
N VAL A 140 6.04 -6.71 -7.64
CA VAL A 140 7.22 -6.49 -8.49
C VAL A 140 8.57 -6.71 -7.77
N THR A 141 8.54 -7.06 -6.47
CA THR A 141 9.75 -7.28 -5.65
C THR A 141 10.29 -8.71 -5.70
N GLY A 142 9.72 -9.60 -6.50
CA GLY A 142 10.18 -10.98 -6.59
C GLY A 142 10.00 -11.78 -5.30
N ASN A 143 8.91 -11.57 -4.56
CA ASN A 143 8.57 -12.27 -3.31
C ASN A 143 9.48 -11.94 -2.10
N ILE A 144 10.13 -10.79 -2.08
CA ILE A 144 10.89 -10.32 -0.91
C ILE A 144 9.96 -9.72 0.14
N ALA A 145 8.89 -9.05 -0.32
CA ALA A 145 7.93 -8.39 0.55
C ALA A 145 6.49 -8.61 0.08
N GLU A 146 5.54 -8.49 0.99
CA GLU A 146 4.12 -8.45 0.73
C GLU A 146 3.48 -7.23 1.40
N LYS A 147 2.46 -6.66 0.78
CA LYS A 147 1.63 -5.65 1.45
C LYS A 147 0.82 -6.33 2.54
N ALA A 148 0.96 -5.87 3.79
CA ALA A 148 0.28 -6.44 4.93
C ALA A 148 -0.92 -5.59 5.40
N TYR A 149 -0.85 -4.27 5.20
CA TYR A 149 -1.87 -3.36 5.71
C TYR A 149 -1.94 -2.07 4.90
N GLU A 150 -3.14 -1.63 4.63
CA GLU A 150 -3.45 -0.34 4.02
C GLU A 150 -4.74 0.16 4.64
N ASP A 151 -4.70 1.07 5.64
CA ASP A 151 -5.95 1.53 6.26
C ASP A 151 -5.76 2.53 7.42
N PRO A 152 -6.78 2.70 8.30
CA PRO A 152 -6.84 3.72 9.33
C PRO A 152 -5.57 3.79 10.19
N PRO A 153 -5.18 4.97 10.64
CA PRO A 153 -3.98 5.15 11.43
C PRO A 153 -4.12 4.50 12.82
N SER A 154 -3.02 3.87 13.29
CA SER A 154 -2.98 3.21 14.59
C SER A 154 -1.58 3.31 15.19
N TYR A 155 -1.44 3.93 16.37
CA TYR A 155 -0.17 3.94 17.11
C TYR A 155 0.34 2.52 17.36
N GLN A 156 -0.56 1.61 17.75
CA GLN A 156 -0.19 0.23 18.03
C GLN A 156 0.44 -0.44 16.81
N LEU A 157 -0.15 -0.27 15.61
CA LEU A 157 0.40 -0.86 14.40
C LEU A 157 1.74 -0.23 14.01
N ILE A 158 1.90 1.09 14.15
CA ILE A 158 3.20 1.73 13.90
C ILE A 158 4.26 1.17 14.84
N ASP A 159 3.98 1.14 16.14
CA ASP A 159 4.94 0.72 17.16
C ASP A 159 5.32 -0.76 17.04
N LEU A 160 4.34 -1.64 16.76
CA LEU A 160 4.60 -3.07 16.52
C LEU A 160 5.47 -3.30 15.27
N ASN A 161 5.22 -2.55 14.18
CA ASN A 161 6.02 -2.65 12.98
C ASN A 161 7.45 -2.16 13.21
N LEU A 162 7.64 -1.02 13.85
CA LEU A 162 8.98 -0.51 14.18
C LEU A 162 9.77 -1.50 15.06
N ASN A 163 9.14 -2.09 16.07
CA ASN A 163 9.76 -3.12 16.91
C ASN A 163 10.10 -4.41 16.14
N ALA A 164 9.34 -4.72 15.09
CA ALA A 164 9.61 -5.86 14.21
C ALA A 164 10.61 -5.54 13.07
N GLY A 165 11.16 -4.31 13.03
CA GLY A 165 12.09 -3.89 11.98
C GLY A 165 11.41 -3.51 10.65
N ASN A 166 10.09 -3.28 10.65
CA ASN A 166 9.33 -2.90 9.47
C ASN A 166 9.05 -1.38 9.47
N PRO A 167 9.57 -0.61 8.50
CA PRO A 167 9.20 0.79 8.30
C PRO A 167 7.72 0.93 7.93
N VAL A 168 7.11 2.06 8.30
CA VAL A 168 5.69 2.32 8.05
C VAL A 168 5.53 3.56 7.18
N ILE A 169 4.85 3.44 6.05
CA ILE A 169 4.47 4.56 5.20
C ILE A 169 3.22 5.21 5.80
N VAL A 170 3.24 6.53 5.95
CA VAL A 170 2.10 7.28 6.45
C VAL A 170 1.64 8.32 5.45
N ARG A 171 0.31 8.49 5.37
CA ARG A 171 -0.32 9.56 4.60
C ARG A 171 -0.54 10.78 5.48
N LEU A 172 -0.11 11.92 4.98
CA LEU A 172 -0.22 13.22 5.61
C LEU A 172 -0.93 14.20 4.66
N ARG A 173 -1.20 15.43 5.15
CA ARG A 173 -1.55 16.57 4.30
C ARG A 173 -0.43 17.59 4.33
N ASN A 174 -0.03 18.06 3.17
CA ASN A 174 0.87 19.21 3.11
C ASN A 174 0.12 20.53 3.44
N LYS A 175 0.82 21.64 3.49
CA LYS A 175 0.24 22.95 3.81
C LYS A 175 -0.84 23.40 2.83
N GLN A 176 -0.83 22.89 1.60
CA GLN A 176 -1.81 23.15 0.55
C GLN A 176 -3.03 22.20 0.64
N GLY A 177 -3.04 21.27 1.62
CA GLY A 177 -4.10 20.29 1.79
C GLY A 177 -4.02 19.10 0.83
N THR A 178 -2.95 18.98 0.02
CA THR A 178 -2.74 17.83 -0.86
C THR A 178 -2.14 16.65 -0.10
N THR A 179 -2.40 15.43 -0.60
CA THR A 179 -1.87 14.20 -0.04
C THR A 179 -0.35 14.14 -0.17
N HIS A 180 0.33 13.72 0.90
CA HIS A 180 1.76 13.45 0.92
C HIS A 180 2.05 12.16 1.65
N PHE A 181 3.03 11.39 1.17
CA PHE A 181 3.48 10.15 1.79
C PHE A 181 4.92 10.29 2.26
N VAL A 182 5.18 9.81 3.49
CA VAL A 182 6.51 9.74 4.08
C VAL A 182 6.69 8.41 4.78
N VAL A 183 7.93 8.04 5.12
CA VAL A 183 8.25 6.76 5.78
C VAL A 183 8.65 7.02 7.22
N ILE A 184 7.91 6.48 8.18
CA ILE A 184 8.38 6.37 9.56
C ILE A 184 9.45 5.28 9.59
N ALA A 185 10.68 5.69 9.86
CA ALA A 185 11.88 4.85 9.90
C ALA A 185 12.47 4.71 11.30
N GLY A 186 11.78 5.20 12.33
CA GLY A 186 12.26 5.09 13.70
C GLY A 186 11.39 5.80 14.72
N LYS A 187 11.83 5.75 15.98
CA LYS A 187 11.14 6.38 17.11
C LYS A 187 12.10 6.69 18.25
N GLU A 188 11.87 7.81 18.93
CA GLU A 188 12.58 8.22 20.13
C GLU A 188 11.57 8.85 21.11
N GLY A 189 11.42 8.28 22.30
CA GLY A 189 10.36 8.66 23.22
C GLY A 189 8.98 8.42 22.58
N TYR A 190 8.19 9.48 22.44
CA TYR A 190 6.91 9.47 21.71
C TYR A 190 7.04 9.98 20.27
N ASP A 191 8.21 10.50 19.86
CA ASP A 191 8.43 11.12 18.56
C ASP A 191 8.76 10.08 17.48
N TYR A 192 7.95 9.99 16.44
CA TYR A 192 8.28 9.21 15.24
C TYR A 192 9.34 9.94 14.42
N LEU A 193 10.32 9.19 13.93
CA LEU A 193 11.39 9.66 13.06
C LEU A 193 11.06 9.28 11.61
N THR A 194 11.12 10.26 10.70
CA THR A 194 10.66 10.09 9.33
C THR A 194 11.71 10.40 8.29
N ARG A 195 11.67 9.65 7.18
CA ARG A 195 12.28 9.93 5.89
C ARG A 195 11.21 10.47 4.96
N ASP A 196 11.43 11.66 4.43
CA ASP A 196 10.48 12.38 3.58
C ASP A 196 11.04 12.47 2.15
N PRO A 197 10.33 11.95 1.12
CA PRO A 197 10.80 12.05 -0.26
C PRO A 197 10.65 13.45 -0.87
N GLY A 198 9.87 14.32 -0.24
CA GLY A 198 9.60 15.69 -0.70
C GLY A 198 10.60 16.72 -0.14
N GLU A 199 10.07 17.89 0.20
CA GLU A 199 10.89 19.01 0.72
C GLU A 199 11.62 18.68 2.02
N GLY A 200 11.05 17.83 2.87
CA GLY A 200 11.64 17.36 4.11
C GLY A 200 12.90 16.51 3.93
N ALA A 201 13.18 16.03 2.72
CA ALA A 201 14.38 15.25 2.40
C ALA A 201 15.69 15.95 2.79
N LYS A 202 15.72 17.28 2.73
CA LYS A 202 16.89 18.09 3.13
C LYS A 202 17.25 17.94 4.60
N LYS A 203 16.30 17.54 5.44
CA LYS A 203 16.51 17.31 6.88
C LYS A 203 17.08 15.93 7.19
N GLY A 204 17.12 15.02 6.22
CA GLY A 204 17.47 13.62 6.42
C GLY A 204 16.43 12.87 7.24
N LEU A 205 16.80 12.30 8.40
CA LEU A 205 15.88 11.71 9.36
C LEU A 205 15.49 12.76 10.40
N TYR A 206 14.21 13.08 10.51
CA TYR A 206 13.71 14.12 11.40
C TYR A 206 12.41 13.71 12.11
N ARG A 207 12.00 14.47 13.11
CA ARG A 207 10.78 14.18 13.88
C ARG A 207 9.53 14.52 13.06
N LEU A 208 8.63 13.56 12.88
CA LEU A 208 7.41 13.71 12.08
C LEU A 208 6.54 14.89 12.51
N LYS A 209 6.51 15.21 13.82
CA LYS A 209 5.77 16.36 14.35
C LYS A 209 6.21 17.71 13.76
N GLU A 210 7.44 17.81 13.25
CA GLU A 210 7.94 19.01 12.59
C GLU A 210 7.30 19.25 11.21
N TYR A 211 6.67 18.24 10.63
CA TYR A 211 5.90 18.38 9.40
C TYR A 211 4.60 19.17 9.63
N GLY A 212 4.01 19.08 10.83
CA GLY A 212 2.84 19.86 11.24
C GLY A 212 1.50 19.31 10.70
N SER A 213 1.42 18.01 10.41
CA SER A 213 0.19 17.34 9.95
C SER A 213 -0.09 16.10 10.77
N LYS A 214 -1.37 15.72 10.85
CA LYS A 214 -1.82 14.46 11.44
C LYS A 214 -1.57 13.31 10.47
N ILE A 215 -1.46 12.09 11.02
CA ILE A 215 -1.38 10.85 10.26
C ILE A 215 -2.82 10.44 9.91
N GLU A 216 -3.14 10.37 8.61
CA GLU A 216 -4.47 10.03 8.12
C GLU A 216 -4.64 8.54 7.78
N ALA A 217 -3.55 7.87 7.41
CA ALA A 217 -3.57 6.47 7.03
C ALA A 217 -2.19 5.85 7.12
N LEU A 218 -2.14 4.51 7.17
CA LEU A 218 -0.91 3.72 7.21
C LEU A 218 -0.82 2.82 5.97
N ARG A 219 0.42 2.51 5.58
CA ARG A 219 0.77 1.38 4.70
C ARG A 219 2.05 0.78 5.20
N PHE A 220 2.14 -0.53 5.20
CA PHE A 220 3.40 -1.20 5.45
C PHE A 220 3.49 -2.50 4.67
N TYR A 221 4.72 -2.89 4.41
CA TYR A 221 5.06 -4.17 3.83
C TYR A 221 5.65 -5.07 4.91
N ARG A 222 5.37 -6.36 4.81
CA ARG A 222 6.02 -7.39 5.62
C ARG A 222 7.09 -8.06 4.77
N ARG A 223 8.28 -8.14 5.29
CA ARG A 223 9.34 -8.92 4.66
C ARG A 223 9.03 -10.41 4.76
N ILE A 224 9.07 -11.14 3.66
CA ILE A 224 8.77 -12.59 3.59
C ILE A 224 10.00 -13.43 3.26
N ALA A 225 11.04 -12.86 2.68
CA ALA A 225 12.31 -13.53 2.45
C ALA A 225 13.36 -13.16 3.53
N PRO A 226 14.28 -14.07 3.90
CA PRO A 226 15.41 -13.71 4.74
C PRO A 226 16.26 -12.64 4.04
N PRO A 227 17.05 -11.84 4.81
CA PRO A 227 18.01 -10.92 4.22
C PRO A 227 18.95 -11.69 3.28
N PRO A 228 19.36 -11.08 2.15
CA PRO A 228 20.44 -11.64 1.36
C PRO A 228 21.68 -11.78 2.25
N ALA A 229 22.38 -12.91 2.10
CA ALA A 229 23.60 -13.24 2.85
C ALA A 229 24.74 -12.26 2.53
#